data_b25f7e31c70e201b07cbbb770336147e
#
_entry.id   b25f7e31c70e201b07cbbb770336147e
#
_cell.length_a   1.000
_cell.length_b   1.000
_cell.length_c   1.000
_cell.angle_alpha   90.00
_cell.angle_beta   90.00
_cell.angle_gamma   90.00
#
_symmetry.space_group_name_H-M   'P 1'
#
loop_
_entity.id
_entity.type
_entity.pdbx_description
1 polymer ?
#
loop_
_entity_poly.entity_id
_entity_poly.type
_entity_poly.pdbx_seq_one_letter_code
_entity_poly.pdbx_strand_id
1 'polypeptide(L)'
;MPTIFDGLLDEWTAAVRAKDSAVLASLVTEDCIFLAPNAPPMRGRLTVQQLYQNLFARYDLLQTFRFEETQLMGEWAFAWGTDDITMTPIGGGEAVHFDGHGMSILRHERDGAWRFARGINNATRQTS
;
A
#
# COMPACT_ATOMS: atom_id res chain seq x y z
N MET A 1 15.82 -5.70 -13.01
CA MET A 1 15.64 -4.36 -13.59
C MET A 1 14.58 -3.59 -12.83
N PRO A 2 14.87 -2.38 -12.38
CA PRO A 2 13.83 -1.53 -11.81
C PRO A 2 12.76 -1.22 -12.85
N THR A 3 11.53 -1.10 -12.40
CA THR A 3 10.42 -0.70 -13.26
C THR A 3 10.09 0.77 -13.03
N ILE A 4 9.26 1.34 -13.89
CA ILE A 4 8.79 2.72 -13.71
C ILE A 4 7.98 2.87 -12.42
N PHE A 5 7.55 1.76 -11.81
CA PHE A 5 6.72 1.76 -10.60
C PHE A 5 7.55 1.63 -9.31
N ASP A 6 8.85 1.36 -9.41
CA ASP A 6 9.69 1.22 -8.20
C ASP A 6 9.77 2.54 -7.43
N GLY A 7 9.81 3.67 -8.13
CA GLY A 7 9.76 4.98 -7.47
C GLY A 7 8.46 5.20 -6.70
N LEU A 8 7.34 4.71 -7.23
CA LEU A 8 6.04 4.80 -6.56
C LEU A 8 6.04 3.98 -5.28
N LEU A 9 6.64 2.78 -5.31
CA LEU A 9 6.78 1.95 -4.11
C LEU A 9 7.69 2.60 -3.07
N ASP A 10 8.79 3.22 -3.52
CA ASP A 10 9.69 3.92 -2.61
C ASP A 10 8.98 5.09 -1.93
N GLU A 11 8.17 5.84 -2.67
CA GLU A 11 7.37 6.93 -2.09
C GLU A 11 6.37 6.40 -1.07
N TRP A 12 5.72 5.27 -1.35
CA TRP A 12 4.79 4.65 -0.42
C TRP A 12 5.50 4.25 0.87
N THR A 13 6.62 3.54 0.76
CA THR A 13 7.41 3.10 1.92
C THR A 13 7.86 4.28 2.77
N ALA A 14 8.36 5.34 2.12
CA ALA A 14 8.83 6.53 2.82
C ALA A 14 7.68 7.25 3.52
N ALA A 15 6.52 7.36 2.87
CA ALA A 15 5.35 8.02 3.45
C ALA A 15 4.81 7.26 4.67
N VAL A 16 4.78 5.93 4.61
CA VAL A 16 4.34 5.12 5.76
C VAL A 16 5.31 5.32 6.93
N ARG A 17 6.59 5.27 6.68
CA ARG A 17 7.61 5.46 7.72
C ARG A 17 7.51 6.84 8.35
N ALA A 18 7.24 7.87 7.53
CA ALA A 18 7.13 9.26 7.99
C ALA A 18 5.75 9.59 8.57
N LYS A 19 4.80 8.65 8.51
CA LYS A 19 3.41 8.85 8.93
C LYS A 19 2.72 9.97 8.14
N ASP A 20 3.01 10.04 6.84
CA ASP A 20 2.49 11.09 5.97
C ASP A 20 1.30 10.57 5.17
N SER A 21 0.11 10.65 5.78
CA SER A 21 -1.12 10.16 5.16
C SER A 21 -1.53 10.97 3.93
N ALA A 22 -1.14 12.24 3.85
CA ALA A 22 -1.44 13.07 2.69
C ALA A 22 -0.68 12.60 1.46
N VAL A 23 0.59 12.24 1.62
CA VAL A 23 1.38 11.67 0.52
C VAL A 23 0.78 10.32 0.09
N LEU A 24 0.43 9.46 1.05
CA LEU A 24 -0.22 8.18 0.72
C LEU A 24 -1.48 8.40 -0.11
N ALA A 25 -2.31 9.36 0.28
CA ALA A 25 -3.53 9.69 -0.46
C ALA A 25 -3.22 10.11 -1.89
N SER A 26 -2.11 10.82 -2.10
CA SER A 26 -1.73 11.29 -3.43
C SER A 26 -1.24 10.16 -4.35
N LEU A 27 -0.93 8.98 -3.80
CA LEU A 27 -0.43 7.84 -4.55
C LEU A 27 -1.54 6.88 -5.01
N VAL A 28 -2.79 7.15 -4.62
CA VAL A 28 -3.94 6.32 -5.00
C VAL A 28 -4.94 7.15 -5.79
N THR A 29 -5.74 6.50 -6.62
CA THR A 29 -6.79 7.19 -7.37
C THR A 29 -7.95 7.57 -6.45
N GLU A 30 -8.76 8.54 -6.87
CA GLU A 30 -9.95 8.93 -6.08
C GLU A 30 -10.91 7.77 -5.86
N ASP A 31 -11.05 6.91 -6.88
CA ASP A 31 -11.96 5.76 -6.87
C ASP A 31 -11.27 4.45 -6.50
N CYS A 32 -10.15 4.52 -5.82
CA CYS A 32 -9.39 3.32 -5.47
C CYS A 32 -10.19 2.35 -4.61
N ILE A 33 -9.87 1.06 -4.75
CA ILE A 33 -10.45 0.01 -3.91
C ILE A 33 -9.32 -0.93 -3.50
N PHE A 34 -9.21 -1.15 -2.19
CA PHE A 34 -8.22 -2.09 -1.64
C PHE A 34 -8.92 -3.16 -0.82
N LEU A 35 -8.47 -4.39 -1.01
CA LEU A 35 -9.02 -5.57 -0.37
C LEU A 35 -7.94 -6.21 0.50
N ALA A 36 -8.28 -6.44 1.76
CA ALA A 36 -7.38 -7.09 2.72
C ALA A 36 -8.11 -8.24 3.39
N PRO A 37 -7.38 -9.23 3.94
CA PRO A 37 -8.00 -10.36 4.61
C PRO A 37 -8.90 -9.92 5.76
N ASN A 38 -10.09 -10.52 5.83
CA ASN A 38 -11.01 -10.33 6.95
C ASN A 38 -11.43 -8.88 7.18
N ALA A 39 -11.42 -8.07 6.13
CA ALA A 39 -11.80 -6.66 6.21
C ALA A 39 -12.76 -6.33 5.06
N PRO A 40 -13.68 -5.39 5.26
CA PRO A 40 -14.52 -4.91 4.16
C PRO A 40 -13.65 -4.16 3.14
N PRO A 41 -14.13 -4.04 1.90
CA PRO A 41 -13.39 -3.25 0.90
C PRO A 41 -13.18 -1.81 1.36
N MET A 42 -11.96 -1.32 1.21
CA MET A 42 -11.64 0.10 1.44
C MET A 42 -11.85 0.84 0.13
N ARG A 43 -12.85 1.72 0.09
CA ARG A 43 -13.24 2.43 -1.13
C ARG A 43 -12.93 3.91 -1.00
N GLY A 44 -12.13 4.41 -1.93
CA GLY A 44 -11.88 5.83 -2.09
C GLY A 44 -10.65 6.34 -1.36
N ARG A 45 -10.10 7.41 -1.92
CA ARG A 45 -8.87 8.05 -1.42
C ARG A 45 -8.98 8.49 0.04
N LEU A 46 -10.11 9.12 0.39
CA LEU A 46 -10.29 9.62 1.76
C LEU A 46 -10.34 8.48 2.77
N THR A 47 -10.96 7.37 2.41
CA THR A 47 -11.02 6.19 3.29
C THR A 47 -9.63 5.65 3.57
N VAL A 48 -8.78 5.57 2.55
CA VAL A 48 -7.39 5.12 2.70
C VAL A 48 -6.63 6.08 3.61
N GLN A 49 -6.77 7.38 3.36
CA GLN A 49 -6.10 8.40 4.19
C GLN A 49 -6.51 8.30 5.65
N GLN A 50 -7.79 8.19 5.93
CA GLN A 50 -8.32 8.08 7.30
C GLN A 50 -7.84 6.81 7.98
N LEU A 51 -7.82 5.68 7.26
CA LEU A 51 -7.32 4.43 7.80
C LEU A 51 -5.88 4.58 8.26
N TYR A 52 -5.01 5.14 7.41
CA TYR A 52 -3.61 5.29 7.76
C TYR A 52 -3.41 6.32 8.87
N GLN A 53 -4.20 7.42 8.90
CA GLN A 53 -4.16 8.35 10.00
C GLN A 53 -4.44 7.66 11.34
N ASN A 54 -5.44 6.79 11.38
CA ASN A 54 -5.79 6.04 12.58
C ASN A 54 -4.68 5.07 12.98
N LEU A 55 -4.09 4.38 12.00
CA LEU A 55 -2.98 3.46 12.26
C LEU A 55 -1.76 4.22 12.78
N PHE A 56 -1.43 5.36 12.17
CA PHE A 56 -0.27 6.17 12.57
C PHE A 56 -0.40 6.73 13.99
N ALA A 57 -1.62 6.94 14.45
CA ALA A 57 -1.86 7.41 15.82
C ALA A 57 -1.57 6.33 16.86
N ARG A 58 -1.56 5.06 16.45
CA ARG A 58 -1.46 3.92 17.36
C ARG A 58 -0.18 3.10 17.18
N TYR A 59 0.41 3.13 15.98
CA TYR A 59 1.53 2.27 15.63
C TYR A 59 2.59 3.01 14.85
N ASP A 60 3.83 2.57 15.02
CA ASP A 60 4.87 2.81 14.05
C ASP A 60 4.79 1.71 13.01
N LEU A 61 4.68 2.08 11.75
CA LEU A 61 4.51 1.12 10.65
C LEU A 61 5.74 1.09 9.77
N LEU A 62 6.13 -0.11 9.38
CA LEU A 62 7.06 -0.32 8.29
C LEU A 62 6.35 -1.22 7.29
N GLN A 63 6.05 -0.68 6.12
CA GLN A 63 5.39 -1.44 5.06
C GLN A 63 6.26 -1.39 3.82
N THR A 64 6.66 -2.56 3.35
CA THR A 64 7.43 -2.69 2.12
C THR A 64 6.70 -3.61 1.17
N PHE A 65 6.74 -3.26 -0.09
CA PHE A 65 6.16 -4.06 -1.16
C PHE A 65 7.19 -4.16 -2.28
N ARG A 66 7.41 -5.36 -2.80
CA ARG A 66 8.33 -5.56 -3.90
C ARG A 66 7.60 -6.23 -5.04
N PHE A 67 7.60 -5.57 -6.22
CA PHE A 67 7.01 -6.15 -7.41
C PHE A 67 7.90 -7.25 -7.98
N GLU A 68 7.30 -8.42 -8.18
CA GLU A 68 7.95 -9.54 -8.86
C GLU A 68 7.68 -9.48 -10.37
N GLU A 69 6.52 -8.94 -10.77
CA GLU A 69 6.15 -8.80 -12.17
C GLU A 69 5.31 -7.56 -12.36
N THR A 70 5.56 -6.83 -13.45
CA THR A 70 4.73 -5.71 -13.88
C THR A 70 4.46 -5.84 -15.37
N GLN A 71 3.21 -5.53 -15.77
CA GLN A 71 2.79 -5.54 -17.17
C GLN A 71 2.01 -4.28 -17.49
N LEU A 72 2.42 -3.59 -18.55
CA LEU A 72 1.72 -2.39 -19.04
C LEU A 72 0.65 -2.77 -20.05
N MET A 73 -0.53 -2.15 -19.91
CA MET A 73 -1.66 -2.36 -20.80
C MET A 73 -2.31 -1.00 -21.08
N GLY A 74 -1.68 -0.18 -21.94
CA GLY A 74 -2.16 1.17 -22.23
C GLY A 74 -2.07 2.06 -21.01
N GLU A 75 -3.22 2.62 -20.61
CA GLU A 75 -3.31 3.51 -19.45
C GLU A 75 -3.38 2.75 -18.12
N TRP A 76 -3.30 1.43 -18.17
CA TRP A 76 -3.37 0.56 -17.01
C TRP A 76 -2.12 -0.31 -16.92
N ALA A 77 -1.85 -0.77 -15.72
CA ALA A 77 -0.82 -1.76 -15.49
C ALA A 77 -1.26 -2.68 -14.38
N PHE A 78 -0.80 -3.93 -14.40
CA PHE A 78 -0.90 -4.76 -13.21
C PHE A 78 0.49 -5.09 -12.71
N ALA A 79 0.57 -5.36 -11.42
CA ALA A 79 1.80 -5.82 -10.78
C ALA A 79 1.43 -6.76 -9.65
N TRP A 80 2.28 -7.74 -9.40
CA TRP A 80 2.14 -8.57 -8.21
C TRP A 80 3.50 -8.71 -7.54
N GLY A 81 3.48 -8.99 -6.25
CA GLY A 81 4.72 -9.13 -5.52
C GLY A 81 4.52 -9.51 -4.07
N THR A 82 5.54 -9.24 -3.29
CA THR A 82 5.61 -9.57 -1.88
C THR A 82 5.25 -8.36 -1.03
N ASP A 83 4.37 -8.58 -0.05
CA ASP A 83 3.94 -7.55 0.89
C ASP A 83 4.45 -7.92 2.29
N ASP A 84 5.00 -6.94 3.00
CA ASP A 84 5.59 -7.14 4.33
C ASP A 84 5.26 -5.93 5.19
N ILE A 85 4.62 -6.17 6.33
CA ILE A 85 4.16 -5.10 7.21
C ILE A 85 4.57 -5.44 8.65
N THR A 86 5.26 -4.50 9.31
CA THR A 86 5.54 -4.59 10.74
C THR A 86 4.84 -3.44 11.44
N MET A 87 4.05 -3.75 12.45
CA MET A 87 3.30 -2.78 13.26
C MET A 87 3.82 -2.83 14.69
N THR A 88 4.38 -1.71 15.16
CA THR A 88 4.90 -1.61 16.51
C THR A 88 4.04 -0.62 17.30
N PRO A 89 3.40 -1.07 18.40
CA PRO A 89 2.57 -0.15 19.20
C PRO A 89 3.39 0.99 19.78
N ILE A 90 2.87 2.22 19.67
CA ILE A 90 3.57 3.42 20.15
C ILE A 90 3.73 3.39 21.68
N GLY A 91 2.72 2.91 22.39
CA GLY A 91 2.73 2.87 23.85
C GLY A 91 3.54 1.75 24.46
N GLY A 92 4.20 0.95 23.65
CA GLY A 92 4.93 -0.24 24.12
C GLY A 92 4.15 -1.51 23.83
N GLY A 93 4.86 -2.61 23.79
CA GLY A 93 4.31 -3.91 23.44
C GLY A 93 5.07 -4.54 22.28
N GLU A 94 4.71 -5.76 21.96
CA GLU A 94 5.40 -6.51 20.92
C GLU A 94 4.97 -6.03 19.54
N ALA A 95 5.94 -5.97 18.62
CA ALA A 95 5.66 -5.73 17.21
C ALA A 95 4.88 -6.93 16.63
N VAL A 96 3.98 -6.62 15.71
CA VAL A 96 3.21 -7.63 14.97
C VAL A 96 3.66 -7.60 13.53
N HIS A 97 3.93 -8.77 12.97
CA HIS A 97 4.42 -8.90 11.61
C HIS A 97 3.41 -9.63 10.73
N PHE A 98 3.15 -9.06 9.56
CA PHE A 98 2.29 -9.65 8.54
C PHE A 98 3.11 -9.78 7.26
N ASP A 99 2.99 -10.90 6.55
CA ASP A 99 3.56 -11.01 5.22
C ASP A 99 2.70 -11.87 4.31
N GLY A 100 2.94 -11.74 3.03
CA GLY A 100 2.22 -12.47 2.01
C GLY A 100 2.48 -11.89 0.64
N HIS A 101 1.51 -12.02 -0.23
CA HIS A 101 1.59 -11.54 -1.60
C HIS A 101 0.45 -10.59 -1.88
N GLY A 102 0.65 -9.73 -2.87
CA GLY A 102 -0.38 -8.81 -3.29
C GLY A 102 -0.35 -8.58 -4.78
N MET A 103 -1.48 -8.11 -5.29
CA MET A 103 -1.61 -7.70 -6.68
C MET A 103 -2.20 -6.31 -6.70
N SER A 104 -1.65 -5.46 -7.57
CA SER A 104 -2.11 -4.08 -7.73
C SER A 104 -2.45 -3.82 -9.18
N ILE A 105 -3.49 -3.03 -9.40
CA ILE A 105 -3.79 -2.44 -10.70
C ILE A 105 -3.51 -0.95 -10.58
N LEU A 106 -2.67 -0.45 -11.49
CA LEU A 106 -2.27 0.94 -11.53
C LEU A 106 -2.92 1.61 -12.73
N ARG A 107 -3.20 2.89 -12.59
CA ARG A 107 -3.79 3.69 -13.67
C ARG A 107 -2.91 4.91 -13.93
N HIS A 108 -2.67 5.17 -15.22
CA HIS A 108 -2.01 6.39 -15.69
C HIS A 108 -3.09 7.47 -15.80
N GLU A 109 -3.00 8.49 -14.96
CA GLU A 109 -4.04 9.50 -14.87
C GLU A 109 -3.73 10.72 -15.73
N ARG A 110 -4.72 11.62 -15.87
CA ARG A 110 -4.64 12.78 -16.77
C ARG A 110 -3.50 13.73 -16.43
N ASP A 111 -3.10 13.79 -15.16
CA ASP A 111 -1.98 14.64 -14.74
C ASP A 111 -0.61 14.03 -15.06
N GLY A 112 -0.59 12.87 -15.70
CA GLY A 112 0.64 12.18 -16.07
C GLY A 112 1.20 11.26 -15.01
N ALA A 113 0.58 11.18 -13.84
CA ALA A 113 1.04 10.32 -12.76
C ALA A 113 0.39 8.94 -12.84
N TRP A 114 1.17 7.94 -12.43
CA TRP A 114 0.64 6.60 -12.18
C TRP A 114 0.21 6.51 -10.72
N ARG A 115 -0.97 5.92 -10.49
CA ARG A 115 -1.49 5.75 -9.13
C ARG A 115 -2.08 4.36 -8.95
N PHE A 116 -2.06 3.89 -7.71
CA PHE A 116 -2.73 2.63 -7.37
C PHE A 116 -4.24 2.82 -7.45
N ALA A 117 -4.90 2.03 -8.28
CA ALA A 117 -6.36 2.08 -8.47
C ALA A 117 -7.08 0.92 -7.78
N ARG A 118 -6.48 -0.25 -7.78
CA ARG A 118 -7.03 -1.45 -7.15
C ARG A 118 -5.89 -2.22 -6.53
N GLY A 119 -6.16 -2.87 -5.41
CA GLY A 119 -5.19 -3.73 -4.77
C GLY A 119 -5.86 -4.81 -3.97
N ILE A 120 -5.21 -5.94 -3.88
CA ILE A 120 -5.63 -7.06 -3.03
C ILE A 120 -4.38 -7.72 -2.48
N ASN A 121 -4.41 -8.11 -1.22
CA ASN A 121 -3.30 -8.86 -0.64
C ASN A 121 -3.84 -9.99 0.23
N ASN A 122 -2.99 -10.97 0.47
CA ASN A 122 -3.27 -12.08 1.37
C ASN A 122 -2.32 -12.08 2.58
N ALA A 123 -1.75 -10.94 2.91
CA ALA A 123 -0.83 -10.82 4.03
C ALA A 123 -1.52 -11.27 5.32
N THR A 124 -0.89 -12.19 6.03
CA THR A 124 -1.43 -12.73 7.27
C THR A 124 -0.40 -12.58 8.39
N ARG A 125 -0.91 -12.54 9.62
CA ARG A 125 -0.07 -12.41 10.80
C ARG A 125 0.84 -13.62 10.93
N GLN A 126 2.12 -13.35 11.10
CA GLN A 126 3.10 -14.40 11.34
C GLN A 126 3.14 -14.72 12.83
N THR A 127 3.12 -16.00 13.13
CA THR A 127 3.31 -16.49 14.50
C THR A 127 4.70 -17.11 14.60
N SER A 128 5.40 -16.76 15.63
CA SER A 128 6.71 -17.34 15.90
C SER A 128 6.59 -18.71 16.54
#